data_279b20487bbc89f5f5cc52eda1c66c38
#
_entry.id   279b20487bbc89f5f5cc52eda1c66c38
#
_cell.length_a   1.000
_cell.length_b   1.000
_cell.length_c   1.000
_cell.angle_alpha   90.00
_cell.angle_beta   90.00
_cell.angle_gamma   90.00
#
_symmetry.space_group_name_H-M   'P 1'
#
loop_
_entity.id
_entity.type
_entity.pdbx_description
1 polymer ?
#
loop_
_entity_poly.entity_id
_entity_poly.type
_entity_poly.pdbx_seq_one_letter_code
_entity_poly.pdbx_strand_id
1 'polypeptide(L)'
;MLYAYDNNIEKGERAVSNLKYSKPERISLKGHPELNERWVQERIAEDPSLLGLGDLILKDKERIHPQGGRLDILCQDAESNRRYEIEIQLGKSDESHIIRTIEYWDIERKRYPQYEHTAVLVAEEITSRFLNVISLFNGFIPLVAIQMQALRFGDQVSLVFTTVLNEMRLGLVDEDEEGQEVTDRAYWEKRGSKGTLEITDSLLGLVNEFAPDLTLKYNKFYIGLASKSGQPNNFVIFRPKKDWVRFEPRLDRSEEVQSKLETAGIDVMEYDSRWGRYRIRLGKGDVKKHELLLRELMKMAYGEVSE
;
A
#
# COMPACT_ATOMS: atom_id res chain seq x y z
N MET A 1 51.54 -32.15 -17.62
CA MET A 1 50.23 -32.30 -18.24
C MET A 1 49.23 -31.49 -17.41
N LEU A 2 49.01 -30.27 -17.85
CA LEU A 2 48.02 -29.35 -17.22
C LEU A 2 46.67 -29.55 -17.93
N TYR A 3 45.65 -29.91 -17.18
CA TYR A 3 44.29 -29.93 -17.67
C TYR A 3 43.73 -28.50 -17.59
N ALA A 4 43.46 -27.92 -18.75
CA ALA A 4 42.71 -26.70 -18.88
C ALA A 4 41.20 -27.03 -18.67
N TYR A 5 40.57 -26.46 -17.67
CA TYR A 5 39.10 -26.44 -17.55
C TYR A 5 38.55 -25.33 -18.41
N ASP A 6 37.81 -25.73 -19.42
CA ASP A 6 37.04 -24.83 -20.28
C ASP A 6 35.78 -24.36 -19.55
N ASN A 7 35.79 -23.11 -19.08
CA ASN A 7 34.63 -22.46 -18.40
C ASN A 7 33.84 -21.67 -19.45
N ASN A 8 33.09 -22.35 -20.32
CA ASN A 8 32.01 -21.73 -21.03
C ASN A 8 30.72 -21.73 -20.20
N ILE A 9 30.61 -20.78 -19.28
CA ILE A 9 29.34 -20.40 -18.68
C ILE A 9 28.78 -19.30 -19.59
N GLU A 10 27.75 -19.63 -20.38
CA GLU A 10 26.92 -18.66 -21.07
C GLU A 10 26.39 -17.63 -20.05
N LYS A 11 26.88 -16.41 -20.19
CA LYS A 11 26.37 -15.24 -19.44
C LYS A 11 25.00 -14.91 -20.00
N GLY A 12 23.95 -15.43 -19.37
CA GLY A 12 22.65 -14.80 -19.45
C GLY A 12 22.82 -13.34 -19.02
N GLU A 13 22.62 -12.40 -19.91
CA GLU A 13 22.64 -10.97 -19.63
C GLU A 13 21.55 -10.68 -18.63
N ARG A 14 21.90 -10.65 -17.34
CA ARG A 14 21.09 -9.95 -16.33
C ARG A 14 21.12 -8.49 -16.76
N ALA A 15 19.95 -7.91 -17.01
CA ALA A 15 19.80 -6.48 -17.13
C ALA A 15 20.41 -5.85 -15.87
N VAL A 16 21.66 -5.43 -15.98
CA VAL A 16 22.38 -4.73 -14.92
C VAL A 16 21.66 -3.40 -14.80
N SER A 17 20.90 -3.22 -13.71
CA SER A 17 20.32 -1.92 -13.41
C SER A 17 21.45 -0.89 -13.44
N ASN A 18 21.33 0.15 -14.26
CA ASN A 18 22.27 1.28 -14.32
C ASN A 18 22.22 2.15 -13.05
N LEU A 19 21.80 1.58 -11.93
CA LEU A 19 21.72 2.24 -10.64
C LEU A 19 23.13 2.53 -10.11
N LYS A 20 23.41 3.82 -9.91
CA LYS A 20 24.64 4.29 -9.29
C LYS A 20 24.33 4.70 -7.86
N TYR A 21 25.17 4.28 -6.91
CA TYR A 21 25.10 4.76 -5.54
C TYR A 21 25.39 6.27 -5.53
N SER A 22 24.49 7.03 -4.88
CA SER A 22 24.71 8.44 -4.55
C SER A 22 24.41 8.61 -3.06
N LYS A 23 25.30 9.32 -2.36
CA LYS A 23 25.08 9.65 -0.95
C LYS A 23 24.02 10.75 -0.87
N PRO A 24 22.86 10.52 -0.20
CA PRO A 24 21.87 11.57 -0.04
C PRO A 24 22.33 12.65 0.94
N GLU A 25 21.90 13.87 0.70
CA GLU A 25 21.99 14.97 1.65
C GLU A 25 20.63 15.18 2.31
N ARG A 26 20.55 15.10 3.64
CA ARG A 26 19.33 15.44 4.36
C ARG A 26 19.17 16.96 4.38
N ILE A 27 18.01 17.45 3.94
CA ILE A 27 17.65 18.86 4.02
C ILE A 27 16.51 19.05 5.01
N SER A 28 16.52 20.19 5.72
CA SER A 28 15.40 20.57 6.58
C SER A 28 14.37 21.34 5.78
N LEU A 29 13.12 20.96 5.90
CA LEU A 29 12.00 21.68 5.28
C LEU A 29 11.57 22.87 6.14
N LYS A 30 11.85 22.82 7.46
CA LYS A 30 11.54 23.94 8.36
C LYS A 30 12.32 25.18 7.95
N GLY A 31 11.59 26.21 7.52
CA GLY A 31 12.16 27.46 7.05
C GLY A 31 12.70 27.43 5.62
N HIS A 32 12.50 26.32 4.89
CA HIS A 32 12.87 26.27 3.46
C HIS A 32 11.92 27.18 2.65
N PRO A 33 12.43 28.03 1.75
CA PRO A 33 11.60 29.01 1.06
C PRO A 33 10.56 28.40 0.11
N GLU A 34 10.87 27.28 -0.51
CA GLU A 34 10.04 26.63 -1.53
C GLU A 34 9.43 25.31 -1.04
N LEU A 35 10.21 24.49 -0.32
CA LEU A 35 9.77 23.18 0.15
C LEU A 35 9.13 23.32 1.54
N ASN A 36 8.06 24.09 1.61
CA ASN A 36 7.34 24.39 2.85
C ASN A 36 6.23 23.35 3.14
N GLU A 37 5.48 23.55 4.21
CA GLU A 37 4.39 22.67 4.64
C GLU A 37 3.34 22.46 3.53
N ARG A 38 2.95 23.53 2.83
CA ARG A 38 2.02 23.46 1.72
C ARG A 38 2.56 22.57 0.59
N TRP A 39 3.84 22.65 0.29
CA TRP A 39 4.48 21.80 -0.71
C TRP A 39 4.40 20.32 -0.29
N VAL A 40 4.63 20.00 1.00
CA VAL A 40 4.48 18.63 1.54
C VAL A 40 3.03 18.15 1.44
N GLN A 41 2.07 19.01 1.84
CA GLN A 41 0.64 18.69 1.73
C GLN A 41 0.26 18.39 0.27
N GLU A 42 0.78 19.11 -0.71
CA GLU A 42 0.54 18.88 -2.13
C GLU A 42 1.11 17.52 -2.59
N ARG A 43 2.33 17.16 -2.18
CA ARG A 43 2.92 15.85 -2.52
C ARG A 43 2.12 14.68 -1.93
N ILE A 44 1.69 14.79 -0.67
CA ILE A 44 0.86 13.76 -0.03
C ILE A 44 -0.53 13.73 -0.69
N ALA A 45 -1.11 14.87 -1.03
CA ALA A 45 -2.42 14.94 -1.67
C ALA A 45 -2.41 14.32 -3.09
N GLU A 46 -1.31 14.50 -3.85
CA GLU A 46 -1.11 13.87 -5.16
C GLU A 46 -0.93 12.35 -5.06
N ASP A 47 -0.23 11.89 -4.03
CA ASP A 47 0.02 10.47 -3.79
C ASP A 47 -0.03 10.12 -2.29
N PRO A 48 -1.23 9.90 -1.72
CA PRO A 48 -1.37 9.56 -0.30
C PRO A 48 -0.67 8.26 0.12
N SER A 49 -0.34 7.40 -0.84
CA SER A 49 0.37 6.14 -0.56
C SER A 49 1.80 6.35 -0.04
N LEU A 50 2.37 7.55 -0.21
CA LEU A 50 3.65 7.95 0.39
C LEU A 50 3.67 7.73 1.90
N LEU A 51 2.52 7.84 2.57
CA LEU A 51 2.40 7.65 4.00
C LEU A 51 2.56 6.19 4.46
N GLY A 52 2.51 5.22 3.53
CA GLY A 52 2.63 3.80 3.86
C GLY A 52 1.46 3.21 4.66
N LEU A 53 0.30 3.89 4.68
CA LEU A 53 -0.89 3.49 5.42
C LEU A 53 -1.87 2.62 4.62
N GLY A 54 -1.50 2.19 3.43
CA GLY A 54 -2.32 1.38 2.54
C GLY A 54 -2.81 2.15 1.31
N ASP A 55 -3.93 1.71 0.74
CA ASP A 55 -4.53 2.32 -0.45
C ASP A 55 -5.49 3.43 -0.02
N LEU A 56 -4.98 4.65 0.03
CA LEU A 56 -5.71 5.81 0.53
C LEU A 56 -6.27 6.67 -0.59
N ILE A 57 -7.48 7.17 -0.37
CA ILE A 57 -8.14 8.18 -1.21
C ILE A 57 -8.13 9.50 -0.45
N LEU A 58 -7.63 10.56 -1.07
CA LEU A 58 -7.76 11.92 -0.55
C LEU A 58 -9.25 12.30 -0.51
N LYS A 59 -9.74 12.69 0.67
CA LYS A 59 -11.12 13.18 0.85
C LYS A 59 -11.16 14.69 0.93
N ASP A 60 -10.19 15.31 1.61
CA ASP A 60 -10.15 16.75 1.79
C ASP A 60 -8.73 17.22 2.12
N LYS A 61 -8.43 18.45 1.77
CA LYS A 61 -7.19 19.15 2.11
C LYS A 61 -7.52 20.49 2.77
N GLU A 62 -6.82 20.84 3.85
CA GLU A 62 -7.04 22.06 4.61
C GLU A 62 -8.50 22.21 5.10
N ARG A 63 -9.05 21.11 5.64
CA ARG A 63 -10.43 21.03 6.09
C ARG A 63 -10.70 21.89 7.31
N ILE A 64 -11.57 22.88 7.16
CA ILE A 64 -11.92 23.82 8.22
C ILE A 64 -12.89 23.19 9.22
N HIS A 65 -12.51 23.22 10.50
CA HIS A 65 -13.36 22.92 11.63
C HIS A 65 -13.76 24.22 12.33
N PRO A 66 -15.05 24.57 12.36
CA PRO A 66 -15.50 25.89 12.90
C PRO A 66 -15.08 26.18 14.34
N GLN A 67 -14.77 25.15 15.12
CA GLN A 67 -14.38 25.26 16.52
C GLN A 67 -12.96 24.74 16.82
N GLY A 68 -12.27 24.14 15.85
CA GLY A 68 -11.01 23.43 16.09
C GLY A 68 -9.86 23.83 15.18
N GLY A 69 -10.05 24.76 14.23
CA GLY A 69 -9.00 25.16 13.30
C GLY A 69 -9.07 24.42 11.96
N ARG A 70 -7.92 24.03 11.40
CA ARG A 70 -7.84 23.47 10.06
C ARG A 70 -6.96 22.21 10.05
N LEU A 71 -7.60 21.08 9.75
CA LEU A 71 -6.94 19.80 9.52
C LEU A 71 -6.20 19.83 8.17
N ASP A 72 -4.96 19.43 8.13
CA ASP A 72 -4.13 19.49 6.93
C ASP A 72 -4.64 18.56 5.82
N ILE A 73 -4.82 17.29 6.13
CA ILE A 73 -5.25 16.29 5.14
C ILE A 73 -6.21 15.29 5.80
N LEU A 74 -7.31 15.00 5.10
CA LEU A 74 -8.21 13.90 5.42
C LEU A 74 -8.14 12.86 4.31
N CYS A 75 -7.74 11.63 4.67
CA CYS A 75 -7.77 10.49 3.77
C CYS A 75 -8.76 9.43 4.24
N GLN A 76 -9.16 8.57 3.32
CA GLN A 76 -9.97 7.39 3.61
C GLN A 76 -9.34 6.17 2.94
N ASP A 77 -9.33 5.06 3.64
CA ASP A 77 -8.96 3.76 3.05
C ASP A 77 -9.95 3.41 1.94
N ALA A 78 -9.43 2.99 0.77
CA ALA A 78 -10.23 2.76 -0.43
C ALA A 78 -11.26 1.61 -0.27
N GLU A 79 -11.09 0.76 0.73
CA GLU A 79 -11.81 -0.49 0.85
C GLU A 79 -12.50 -0.70 2.20
N SER A 80 -12.24 0.18 3.15
CA SER A 80 -12.83 0.12 4.47
C SER A 80 -13.47 1.46 4.85
N ASN A 81 -14.20 1.45 5.98
CA ASN A 81 -14.76 2.67 6.56
C ASN A 81 -13.75 3.46 7.39
N ARG A 82 -12.44 3.23 7.19
CA ARG A 82 -11.41 3.90 7.99
C ARG A 82 -11.02 5.23 7.37
N ARG A 83 -10.96 6.26 8.20
CA ARG A 83 -10.45 7.59 7.88
C ARG A 83 -9.19 7.89 8.66
N TYR A 84 -8.35 8.72 8.08
CA TYR A 84 -7.09 9.15 8.63
C TYR A 84 -7.07 10.67 8.68
N GLU A 85 -7.04 11.22 9.88
CA GLU A 85 -6.90 12.64 10.16
C GLU A 85 -5.41 12.95 10.31
N ILE A 86 -4.85 13.61 9.30
CA ILE A 86 -3.41 13.78 9.15
C ILE A 86 -3.03 15.22 9.44
N GLU A 87 -2.19 15.41 10.43
CA GLU A 87 -1.57 16.68 10.80
C GLU A 87 -0.08 16.64 10.48
N ILE A 88 0.42 17.69 9.81
CA ILE A 88 1.80 17.76 9.31
C ILE A 88 2.54 18.88 10.05
N GLN A 89 3.75 18.57 10.52
CA GLN A 89 4.62 19.53 11.17
C GLN A 89 6.01 19.51 10.54
N LEU A 90 6.50 20.68 10.14
CA LEU A 90 7.89 20.83 9.73
C LEU A 90 8.79 21.03 10.95
N GLY A 91 9.97 20.39 10.93
CA GLY A 91 10.91 20.36 12.05
C GLY A 91 10.52 19.34 13.12
N LYS A 92 10.80 19.70 14.38
CA LYS A 92 10.54 18.82 15.54
C LYS A 92 9.08 18.88 15.93
N SER A 93 8.52 17.73 16.30
CA SER A 93 7.21 17.66 16.92
C SER A 93 7.17 18.49 18.21
N ASP A 94 6.05 19.16 18.46
CA ASP A 94 5.77 19.91 19.67
C ASP A 94 4.39 19.57 20.26
N GLU A 95 4.13 20.08 21.46
CA GLU A 95 2.89 19.79 22.19
C GLU A 95 1.64 20.25 21.43
N SER A 96 1.74 21.40 20.77
CA SER A 96 0.61 22.03 20.07
C SER A 96 0.10 21.14 18.94
N HIS A 97 1.00 20.60 18.12
CA HIS A 97 0.64 19.70 17.01
C HIS A 97 0.09 18.36 17.47
N ILE A 98 0.65 17.81 18.57
CA ILE A 98 0.11 16.57 19.16
C ILE A 98 -1.32 16.80 19.65
N ILE A 99 -1.58 17.93 20.35
CA ILE A 99 -2.92 18.28 20.82
C ILE A 99 -3.88 18.46 19.63
N ARG A 100 -3.47 19.20 18.59
CA ARG A 100 -4.29 19.40 17.39
C ARG A 100 -4.60 18.09 16.66
N THR A 101 -3.63 17.20 16.53
CA THR A 101 -3.84 15.88 15.93
C THR A 101 -4.95 15.10 16.64
N ILE A 102 -4.93 15.10 17.99
CA ILE A 102 -5.95 14.44 18.80
C ILE A 102 -7.30 15.17 18.71
N GLU A 103 -7.29 16.50 18.73
CA GLU A 103 -8.50 17.34 18.63
C GLU A 103 -9.22 17.10 17.29
N TYR A 104 -8.51 17.09 16.17
CA TYR A 104 -9.11 16.87 14.85
C TYR A 104 -9.67 15.46 14.71
N TRP A 105 -8.97 14.45 15.22
CA TRP A 105 -9.48 13.10 15.30
C TRP A 105 -10.79 13.02 16.11
N ASP A 106 -10.86 13.67 17.28
CA ASP A 106 -12.05 13.65 18.11
C ASP A 106 -13.23 14.39 17.46
N ILE A 107 -12.96 15.53 16.80
CA ILE A 107 -13.98 16.29 16.04
C ILE A 107 -14.54 15.44 14.90
N GLU A 108 -13.69 14.85 14.07
CA GLU A 108 -14.12 14.03 12.93
C GLU A 108 -14.87 12.77 13.41
N ARG A 109 -14.39 12.11 14.45
CA ARG A 109 -15.04 10.94 15.03
C ARG A 109 -16.45 11.26 15.59
N LYS A 110 -16.61 12.39 16.27
CA LYS A 110 -17.91 12.85 16.76
C LYS A 110 -18.87 13.26 15.64
N ARG A 111 -18.32 13.85 14.59
CA ARG A 111 -19.12 14.35 13.45
C ARG A 111 -19.54 13.22 12.51
N TYR A 112 -18.71 12.19 12.37
CA TYR A 112 -18.93 11.09 11.43
C TYR A 112 -18.73 9.72 12.11
N PRO A 113 -19.57 9.37 13.10
CA PRO A 113 -19.40 8.17 13.90
C PRO A 113 -19.56 6.84 13.14
N GLN A 114 -20.02 6.89 11.89
CA GLN A 114 -20.13 5.73 11.01
C GLN A 114 -18.78 5.27 10.43
N TYR A 115 -17.73 6.05 10.59
CA TYR A 115 -16.37 5.71 10.15
C TYR A 115 -15.49 5.30 11.33
N GLU A 116 -14.50 4.48 11.06
CA GLU A 116 -13.37 4.29 11.97
C GLU A 116 -12.37 5.44 11.73
N HIS A 117 -11.88 6.05 12.80
CA HIS A 117 -11.01 7.22 12.74
C HIS A 117 -9.64 6.93 13.32
N THR A 118 -8.58 7.35 12.63
CA THR A 118 -7.19 7.18 13.06
C THR A 118 -6.46 8.52 12.95
N ALA A 119 -5.97 9.02 14.09
CA ALA A 119 -5.13 10.19 14.16
C ALA A 119 -3.75 9.91 13.55
N VAL A 120 -3.23 10.80 12.71
CA VAL A 120 -1.90 10.64 12.08
C VAL A 120 -1.09 11.91 12.27
N LEU A 121 0.03 11.77 12.98
CA LEU A 121 1.03 12.83 13.14
C LEU A 121 2.19 12.58 12.18
N VAL A 122 2.46 13.55 11.29
CA VAL A 122 3.64 13.54 10.41
C VAL A 122 4.58 14.67 10.84
N ALA A 123 5.85 14.35 11.12
CA ALA A 123 6.85 15.37 11.46
C ALA A 123 8.24 15.02 10.91
N GLU A 124 9.10 16.05 10.65
CA GLU A 124 10.49 15.79 10.25
C GLU A 124 11.31 15.11 11.35
N GLU A 125 10.98 15.40 12.63
CA GLU A 125 11.64 14.79 13.78
C GLU A 125 10.63 14.57 14.91
N ILE A 126 10.40 13.31 15.27
CA ILE A 126 9.61 12.94 16.44
C ILE A 126 10.58 12.56 17.54
N THR A 127 10.71 13.43 18.56
CA THR A 127 11.64 13.19 19.65
C THR A 127 11.18 12.03 20.53
N SER A 128 12.12 11.33 21.17
CA SER A 128 11.82 10.21 22.08
C SER A 128 10.88 10.61 23.23
N ARG A 129 10.97 11.85 23.71
CA ARG A 129 10.05 12.40 24.71
C ARG A 129 8.60 12.36 24.23
N PHE A 130 8.35 12.88 23.02
CA PHE A 130 7.00 12.90 22.47
C PHE A 130 6.53 11.53 22.02
N LEU A 131 7.44 10.71 21.48
CA LEU A 131 7.12 9.32 21.14
C LEU A 131 6.61 8.56 22.37
N ASN A 132 7.26 8.72 23.53
CA ASN A 132 6.81 8.12 24.77
C ASN A 132 5.42 8.62 25.21
N VAL A 133 5.16 9.94 25.08
CA VAL A 133 3.85 10.53 25.45
C VAL A 133 2.75 10.00 24.54
N ILE A 134 2.94 10.05 23.21
CA ILE A 134 1.92 9.57 22.25
C ILE A 134 1.69 8.06 22.36
N SER A 135 2.71 7.29 22.73
CA SER A 135 2.57 5.86 22.99
C SER A 135 1.63 5.56 24.19
N LEU A 136 1.54 6.46 25.17
CA LEU A 136 0.61 6.31 26.30
C LEU A 136 -0.85 6.50 25.89
N PHE A 137 -1.12 7.33 24.88
CA PHE A 137 -2.47 7.53 24.35
C PHE A 137 -2.87 6.42 23.38
N ASN A 138 -1.88 5.81 22.72
CA ASN A 138 -2.11 4.77 21.75
C ASN A 138 -2.76 3.54 22.42
N GLY A 139 -3.81 3.05 21.81
CA GLY A 139 -4.68 2.02 22.42
C GLY A 139 -6.01 2.59 22.91
N PHE A 140 -6.06 3.86 23.33
CA PHE A 140 -7.30 4.59 23.60
C PHE A 140 -7.67 5.52 22.44
N ILE A 141 -6.66 6.10 21.80
CA ILE A 141 -6.76 6.91 20.60
C ILE A 141 -6.00 6.15 19.52
N PRO A 142 -6.63 5.64 18.46
CA PRO A 142 -5.94 5.06 17.33
C PRO A 142 -5.01 6.12 16.73
N LEU A 143 -3.69 5.99 16.97
CA LEU A 143 -2.72 7.00 16.61
C LEU A 143 -1.52 6.38 15.88
N VAL A 144 -1.18 6.98 14.75
CA VAL A 144 0.01 6.65 13.97
C VAL A 144 0.95 7.85 13.96
N ALA A 145 2.23 7.63 14.21
CA ALA A 145 3.25 8.66 14.06
C ALA A 145 4.23 8.28 12.95
N ILE A 146 4.44 9.22 12.03
CA ILE A 146 5.26 9.05 10.83
C ILE A 146 6.36 10.11 10.83
N GLN A 147 7.60 9.66 10.80
CA GLN A 147 8.73 10.56 10.60
C GLN A 147 8.98 10.76 9.12
N MET A 148 9.04 12.01 8.69
CA MET A 148 9.31 12.43 7.31
C MET A 148 10.75 12.91 7.20
N GLN A 149 11.43 12.56 6.11
CA GLN A 149 12.75 13.08 5.77
C GLN A 149 12.77 13.56 4.32
N ALA A 150 13.34 14.74 4.09
CA ALA A 150 13.64 15.23 2.75
C ALA A 150 15.11 14.93 2.43
N LEU A 151 15.36 14.20 1.35
CA LEU A 151 16.68 13.79 0.89
C LEU A 151 16.94 14.39 -0.49
N ARG A 152 18.09 15.05 -0.63
CA ARG A 152 18.56 15.61 -1.90
C ARG A 152 19.60 14.71 -2.56
N PHE A 153 19.43 14.48 -3.86
CA PHE A 153 20.35 13.78 -4.75
C PHE A 153 20.62 14.68 -5.96
N GLY A 154 21.68 15.48 -5.89
CA GLY A 154 21.96 16.48 -6.92
C GLY A 154 20.89 17.58 -6.94
N ASP A 155 20.14 17.66 -8.02
CA ASP A 155 19.02 18.59 -8.24
C ASP A 155 17.64 17.99 -7.90
N GLN A 156 17.59 16.73 -7.49
CA GLN A 156 16.35 16.03 -7.15
C GLN A 156 16.14 15.99 -5.63
N VAL A 157 14.87 16.06 -5.22
CA VAL A 157 14.45 15.91 -3.81
C VAL A 157 13.48 14.73 -3.71
N SER A 158 13.71 13.88 -2.73
CA SER A 158 12.84 12.76 -2.40
C SER A 158 12.32 12.89 -0.96
N LEU A 159 11.04 12.60 -0.74
CA LEU A 159 10.47 12.46 0.58
C LEU A 159 10.43 10.99 0.99
N VAL A 160 10.92 10.70 2.19
CA VAL A 160 10.90 9.37 2.79
C VAL A 160 10.04 9.43 4.05
N PHE A 161 9.01 8.61 4.11
CA PHE A 161 8.10 8.48 5.25
C PHE A 161 8.35 7.17 5.97
N THR A 162 8.55 7.23 7.28
CA THR A 162 8.81 6.06 8.13
C THR A 162 7.87 6.06 9.30
N THR A 163 7.02 5.04 9.42
CA THR A 163 6.16 4.86 10.59
C THR A 163 7.02 4.52 11.80
N VAL A 164 7.02 5.40 12.81
CA VAL A 164 7.76 5.23 14.08
C VAL A 164 6.86 4.79 15.23
N LEU A 165 5.55 4.97 15.11
CA LEU A 165 4.54 4.43 16.01
C LEU A 165 3.33 4.01 15.17
N ASN A 166 2.87 2.78 15.34
CA ASN A 166 1.66 2.29 14.71
C ASN A 166 0.51 2.25 15.73
N GLU A 167 -0.74 2.22 15.26
CA GLU A 167 -1.89 2.08 16.18
C GLU A 167 -1.78 0.79 17.00
N MET A 168 -2.07 0.91 18.30
CA MET A 168 -2.17 -0.24 19.20
C MET A 168 -3.64 -0.56 19.43
N ARG A 169 -4.04 -1.80 19.18
CA ARG A 169 -5.38 -2.30 19.51
C ARG A 169 -5.31 -3.02 20.83
N LEU A 170 -5.96 -2.44 21.86
CA LEU A 170 -6.05 -3.08 23.19
C LEU A 170 -7.00 -4.29 23.12
N GLY A 171 -6.58 -5.39 23.72
CA GLY A 171 -7.43 -6.58 23.92
C GLY A 171 -7.53 -7.53 22.72
N LEU A 172 -6.67 -7.38 21.70
CA LEU A 172 -6.59 -8.31 20.56
C LEU A 172 -5.25 -9.05 20.50
N VAL A 173 -4.46 -9.02 21.54
CA VAL A 173 -3.23 -9.82 21.61
C VAL A 173 -3.62 -11.16 22.22
N ASP A 174 -3.74 -12.20 21.41
CA ASP A 174 -3.63 -13.57 21.92
C ASP A 174 -2.21 -13.72 22.48
N GLU A 175 -2.08 -14.25 23.69
CA GLU A 175 -0.77 -14.42 24.38
C GLU A 175 0.25 -15.24 23.58
N ASP A 176 -0.14 -15.81 22.44
CA ASP A 176 0.70 -16.60 21.54
C ASP A 176 1.34 -15.80 20.37
N GLU A 177 1.11 -14.48 20.24
CA GLU A 177 1.60 -13.67 19.10
C GLU A 177 2.94 -12.93 19.33
N GLU A 178 3.85 -13.41 20.15
CA GLU A 178 5.25 -12.94 20.20
C GLU A 178 6.12 -13.43 19.02
N GLY A 179 5.53 -14.03 17.98
CA GLY A 179 6.18 -14.40 16.73
C GLY A 179 5.95 -13.38 15.61
N GLN A 180 6.95 -13.12 14.78
CA GLN A 180 6.75 -12.44 13.51
C GLN A 180 5.55 -13.07 12.79
N GLU A 181 4.50 -12.30 12.54
CA GLU A 181 3.26 -12.78 11.90
C GLU A 181 3.63 -13.44 10.56
N VAL A 182 3.60 -14.76 10.53
CA VAL A 182 3.88 -15.52 9.30
C VAL A 182 2.74 -15.25 8.33
N THR A 183 3.04 -14.58 7.24
CA THR A 183 2.07 -14.31 6.18
C THR A 183 1.94 -15.55 5.31
N ASP A 184 1.06 -16.44 5.72
CA ASP A 184 0.74 -17.70 5.04
C ASP A 184 -0.74 -17.77 4.62
N ARG A 185 -1.18 -18.95 4.23
CA ARG A 185 -2.59 -19.20 3.88
C ARG A 185 -3.52 -18.96 5.07
N ALA A 186 -3.13 -19.37 6.27
CA ALA A 186 -3.96 -19.21 7.47
C ALA A 186 -4.17 -17.75 7.84
N TYR A 187 -3.11 -16.92 7.70
CA TYR A 187 -3.19 -15.45 7.81
C TYR A 187 -4.28 -14.88 6.90
N TRP A 188 -4.29 -15.28 5.63
CA TRP A 188 -5.25 -14.77 4.66
C TRP A 188 -6.66 -15.37 4.84
N GLU A 189 -6.81 -16.59 5.36
CA GLU A 189 -8.12 -17.14 5.72
C GLU A 189 -8.78 -16.36 6.86
N LYS A 190 -8.01 -15.88 7.84
CA LYS A 190 -8.51 -15.00 8.91
C LYS A 190 -8.92 -13.62 8.36
N ARG A 191 -8.07 -13.04 7.51
CA ARG A 191 -8.26 -11.70 6.93
C ARG A 191 -9.38 -11.65 5.88
N GLY A 192 -9.42 -12.62 5.02
CA GLY A 192 -10.47 -12.89 4.03
C GLY A 192 -11.47 -13.90 4.55
N SER A 193 -11.60 -14.98 3.82
CA SER A 193 -12.36 -16.17 4.21
C SER A 193 -11.83 -17.39 3.43
N LYS A 194 -12.18 -18.59 3.88
CA LYS A 194 -11.85 -19.82 3.16
C LYS A 194 -12.39 -19.80 1.73
N GLY A 195 -13.63 -19.31 1.55
CA GLY A 195 -14.26 -19.22 0.22
C GLY A 195 -13.54 -18.27 -0.73
N THR A 196 -12.99 -17.15 -0.24
CA THR A 196 -12.24 -16.23 -1.09
C THR A 196 -10.83 -16.75 -1.40
N LEU A 197 -10.25 -17.58 -0.55
CA LEU A 197 -9.01 -18.30 -0.88
C LEU A 197 -9.28 -19.38 -1.95
N GLU A 198 -10.41 -20.07 -1.93
CA GLU A 198 -10.82 -21.02 -2.99
C GLU A 198 -10.99 -20.33 -4.35
N ILE A 199 -11.51 -19.07 -4.36
CA ILE A 199 -11.55 -18.25 -5.57
C ILE A 199 -10.12 -17.97 -6.05
N THR A 200 -9.20 -17.61 -5.15
CA THR A 200 -7.80 -17.34 -5.49
C THR A 200 -7.09 -18.60 -6.01
N ASP A 201 -7.34 -19.75 -5.43
CA ASP A 201 -6.82 -21.04 -5.91
C ASP A 201 -7.34 -21.36 -7.33
N SER A 202 -8.61 -21.06 -7.61
CA SER A 202 -9.19 -21.22 -8.94
C SER A 202 -8.53 -20.32 -9.99
N LEU A 203 -8.22 -19.07 -9.61
CA LEU A 203 -7.47 -18.13 -10.47
C LEU A 203 -6.05 -18.62 -10.71
N LEU A 204 -5.36 -19.16 -9.69
CA LEU A 204 -4.06 -19.81 -9.88
C LEU A 204 -4.17 -21.00 -10.85
N GLY A 205 -5.25 -21.76 -10.80
CA GLY A 205 -5.50 -22.84 -11.75
C GLY A 205 -5.48 -22.36 -13.19
N LEU A 206 -6.13 -21.20 -13.49
CA LEU A 206 -6.11 -20.60 -14.82
C LEU A 206 -4.72 -20.07 -15.22
N VAL A 207 -3.95 -19.53 -14.26
CA VAL A 207 -2.55 -19.13 -14.50
C VAL A 207 -1.70 -20.34 -14.88
N ASN A 208 -1.86 -21.45 -14.17
CA ASN A 208 -1.04 -22.65 -14.36
C ASN A 208 -1.27 -23.35 -15.71
N GLU A 209 -2.35 -23.02 -16.43
CA GLU A 209 -2.55 -23.53 -17.81
C GLU A 209 -1.52 -22.98 -18.81
N PHE A 210 -0.96 -21.79 -18.57
CA PHE A 210 0.05 -21.18 -19.44
C PHE A 210 1.38 -20.87 -18.74
N ALA A 211 1.41 -20.85 -17.40
CA ALA A 211 2.58 -20.63 -16.56
C ALA A 211 2.62 -21.63 -15.39
N PRO A 212 2.91 -22.94 -15.65
CA PRO A 212 2.70 -24.04 -14.69
C PRO A 212 3.68 -24.03 -13.51
N ASP A 213 4.74 -23.22 -13.56
CA ASP A 213 5.74 -23.16 -12.49
C ASP A 213 5.46 -22.08 -11.44
N LEU A 214 4.35 -21.34 -11.58
CA LEU A 214 3.98 -20.29 -10.66
C LEU A 214 3.12 -20.84 -9.51
N THR A 215 3.39 -20.34 -8.31
CA THR A 215 2.67 -20.66 -7.07
C THR A 215 2.26 -19.37 -6.36
N LEU A 216 1.27 -19.47 -5.44
CA LEU A 216 0.88 -18.32 -4.62
C LEU A 216 2.00 -17.96 -3.65
N LYS A 217 2.33 -16.67 -3.59
CA LYS A 217 3.22 -16.08 -2.60
C LYS A 217 2.42 -15.15 -1.70
N TYR A 218 2.28 -15.55 -0.45
CA TYR A 218 1.52 -14.79 0.54
C TYR A 218 2.37 -13.63 1.07
N ASN A 219 1.93 -12.38 0.83
CA ASN A 219 2.52 -11.17 1.38
C ASN A 219 1.53 -10.50 2.34
N LYS A 220 1.98 -9.57 3.16
CA LYS A 220 1.13 -8.91 4.17
C LYS A 220 -0.08 -8.17 3.57
N PHE A 221 0.04 -7.61 2.36
CA PHE A 221 -0.97 -6.75 1.75
C PHE A 221 -1.64 -7.34 0.51
N TYR A 222 -1.08 -8.39 -0.07
CA TYR A 222 -1.62 -9.08 -1.25
C TYR A 222 -1.05 -10.48 -1.35
N ILE A 223 -1.74 -11.33 -2.09
CA ILE A 223 -1.22 -12.62 -2.54
C ILE A 223 -0.69 -12.42 -3.95
N GLY A 224 0.60 -12.59 -4.14
CA GLY A 224 1.24 -12.51 -5.45
C GLY A 224 1.52 -13.89 -6.04
N LEU A 225 2.31 -13.90 -7.11
CA LEU A 225 2.83 -15.11 -7.72
C LEU A 225 4.36 -15.17 -7.58
N ALA A 226 4.89 -16.38 -7.49
CA ALA A 226 6.33 -16.61 -7.52
C ALA A 226 6.63 -17.91 -8.25
N SER A 227 7.82 -17.96 -8.88
CA SER A 227 8.36 -19.21 -9.44
C SER A 227 8.73 -20.20 -8.33
N LYS A 228 8.93 -21.45 -8.66
CA LYS A 228 9.45 -22.48 -7.73
C LYS A 228 10.78 -22.11 -7.07
N SER A 229 11.57 -21.26 -7.69
CA SER A 229 12.79 -20.69 -7.10
C SER A 229 12.55 -19.53 -6.13
N GLY A 230 11.29 -19.13 -5.90
CA GLY A 230 10.90 -18.05 -4.99
C GLY A 230 10.96 -16.65 -5.60
N GLN A 231 11.35 -16.50 -6.87
CA GLN A 231 11.37 -15.20 -7.52
C GLN A 231 9.94 -14.70 -7.78
N PRO A 232 9.61 -13.46 -7.37
CA PRO A 232 8.30 -12.88 -7.60
C PRO A 232 8.02 -12.67 -9.10
N ASN A 233 6.80 -13.01 -9.52
CA ASN A 233 6.28 -12.69 -10.83
C ASN A 233 4.85 -12.16 -10.69
N ASN A 234 4.74 -10.89 -10.34
CA ASN A 234 3.48 -10.25 -9.95
C ASN A 234 2.81 -9.54 -11.15
N PHE A 235 2.68 -10.20 -12.31
CA PHE A 235 1.85 -9.71 -13.41
C PHE A 235 0.38 -9.66 -13.03
N VAL A 236 -0.03 -10.44 -12.04
CA VAL A 236 -1.32 -10.37 -11.37
C VAL A 236 -1.13 -10.53 -9.87
N ILE A 237 -1.94 -9.81 -9.10
CA ILE A 237 -2.04 -9.99 -7.65
C ILE A 237 -3.49 -10.16 -7.23
N PHE A 238 -3.66 -10.76 -6.06
CA PHE A 238 -4.97 -11.06 -5.49
C PHE A 238 -5.07 -10.47 -4.10
N ARG A 239 -6.23 -9.89 -3.78
CA ARG A 239 -6.51 -9.42 -2.41
C ARG A 239 -7.85 -9.97 -1.94
N PRO A 240 -7.84 -11.14 -1.31
CA PRO A 240 -9.05 -11.73 -0.73
C PRO A 240 -9.66 -10.80 0.34
N LYS A 241 -10.96 -10.56 0.21
CA LYS A 241 -11.83 -9.88 1.18
C LYS A 241 -12.76 -10.91 1.81
N LYS A 242 -13.70 -10.52 2.68
CA LYS A 242 -14.60 -11.48 3.34
C LYS A 242 -15.46 -12.25 2.35
N ASP A 243 -16.01 -11.58 1.33
CA ASP A 243 -17.00 -12.16 0.42
C ASP A 243 -16.56 -12.19 -1.05
N TRP A 244 -15.47 -11.55 -1.41
CA TRP A 244 -14.98 -11.43 -2.77
C TRP A 244 -13.45 -11.28 -2.82
N VAL A 245 -12.87 -11.43 -4.00
CA VAL A 245 -11.43 -11.24 -4.26
C VAL A 245 -11.24 -10.05 -5.17
N ARG A 246 -10.35 -9.12 -4.81
CA ARG A 246 -9.85 -8.13 -5.76
C ARG A 246 -8.76 -8.78 -6.60
N PHE A 247 -9.06 -8.95 -7.87
CA PHE A 247 -8.20 -9.47 -8.90
C PHE A 247 -7.57 -8.30 -9.65
N GLU A 248 -6.25 -8.22 -9.68
CA GLU A 248 -5.51 -7.05 -10.18
C GLU A 248 -4.47 -7.46 -11.23
N PRO A 249 -4.85 -7.66 -12.51
CA PRO A 249 -3.90 -7.85 -13.59
C PRO A 249 -3.18 -6.53 -13.89
N ARG A 250 -1.86 -6.62 -14.14
CA ARG A 250 -1.04 -5.48 -14.56
C ARG A 250 -1.13 -5.35 -16.07
N LEU A 251 -1.88 -4.37 -16.51
CA LEU A 251 -2.16 -4.09 -17.92
C LEU A 251 -2.27 -2.58 -18.10
N ASP A 252 -1.71 -2.06 -19.16
CA ASP A 252 -1.88 -0.68 -19.52
C ASP A 252 -3.34 -0.37 -19.83
N ARG A 253 -3.78 0.83 -19.42
CA ARG A 253 -5.16 1.26 -19.66
C ARG A 253 -5.43 1.38 -21.15
N SER A 254 -6.35 0.57 -21.66
CA SER A 254 -6.74 0.58 -23.07
C SER A 254 -8.25 0.50 -23.26
N GLU A 255 -8.74 1.10 -24.36
CA GLU A 255 -10.16 1.02 -24.74
C GLU A 255 -10.56 -0.43 -25.04
N GLU A 256 -9.66 -1.23 -25.56
CA GLU A 256 -9.88 -2.65 -25.86
C GLU A 256 -10.21 -3.44 -24.58
N VAL A 257 -9.36 -3.33 -23.56
CA VAL A 257 -9.56 -4.04 -22.28
C VAL A 257 -10.82 -3.52 -21.59
N GLN A 258 -11.04 -2.20 -21.60
CA GLN A 258 -12.22 -1.60 -20.99
C GLN A 258 -13.51 -2.10 -21.66
N SER A 259 -13.58 -2.13 -23.00
CA SER A 259 -14.73 -2.63 -23.75
C SER A 259 -15.01 -4.12 -23.47
N LYS A 260 -13.96 -4.95 -23.34
CA LYS A 260 -14.11 -6.38 -22.98
C LYS A 260 -14.73 -6.54 -21.59
N LEU A 261 -14.26 -5.76 -20.62
CA LEU A 261 -14.75 -5.79 -19.23
C LEU A 261 -16.21 -5.33 -19.16
N GLU A 262 -16.57 -4.24 -19.84
CA GLU A 262 -17.94 -3.71 -19.91
C GLU A 262 -18.89 -4.70 -20.60
N THR A 263 -18.48 -5.28 -21.73
CA THR A 263 -19.27 -6.28 -22.47
C THR A 263 -19.55 -7.53 -21.63
N ALA A 264 -18.57 -7.95 -20.82
CA ALA A 264 -18.73 -9.09 -19.93
C ALA A 264 -19.61 -8.78 -18.71
N GLY A 265 -19.89 -7.50 -18.43
CA GLY A 265 -20.65 -7.07 -17.26
C GLY A 265 -20.02 -7.48 -15.93
N ILE A 266 -18.69 -7.49 -15.87
CA ILE A 266 -17.92 -7.79 -14.66
C ILE A 266 -17.77 -6.54 -13.80
N ASP A 267 -17.73 -6.70 -12.48
CA ASP A 267 -17.59 -5.57 -11.54
C ASP A 267 -16.15 -5.04 -11.55
N VAL A 268 -15.95 -3.87 -12.13
CA VAL A 268 -14.66 -3.20 -12.30
C VAL A 268 -14.61 -1.97 -11.41
N MET A 269 -13.59 -1.88 -10.58
CA MET A 269 -13.27 -0.73 -9.76
C MET A 269 -12.43 0.29 -10.55
N GLU A 270 -12.15 1.45 -9.97
CA GLU A 270 -11.28 2.46 -10.55
C GLU A 270 -9.90 1.88 -10.90
N TYR A 271 -9.41 2.22 -12.10
CA TYR A 271 -8.09 1.79 -12.58
C TYR A 271 -6.96 2.40 -11.74
N ASP A 272 -6.02 1.58 -11.34
CA ASP A 272 -4.83 2.01 -10.62
C ASP A 272 -3.75 2.49 -11.59
N SER A 273 -3.74 3.78 -11.87
CA SER A 273 -2.79 4.39 -12.80
C SER A 273 -1.34 4.37 -12.31
N ARG A 274 -1.12 4.29 -10.99
CA ARG A 274 0.22 4.23 -10.40
C ARG A 274 0.91 2.89 -10.67
N TRP A 275 0.16 1.80 -10.54
CA TRP A 275 0.70 0.44 -10.68
C TRP A 275 0.35 -0.22 -12.02
N GLY A 276 -0.38 0.51 -12.89
CA GLY A 276 -0.83 0.00 -14.18
C GLY A 276 -1.75 -1.21 -14.01
N ARG A 277 -2.77 -1.14 -13.13
CA ARG A 277 -3.59 -2.31 -12.81
C ARG A 277 -5.07 -2.05 -12.97
N TYR A 278 -5.75 -2.95 -13.65
CA TYR A 278 -7.19 -3.05 -13.52
C TYR A 278 -7.54 -3.70 -12.18
N ARG A 279 -8.59 -3.21 -11.55
CA ARG A 279 -9.10 -3.72 -10.28
C ARG A 279 -10.47 -4.33 -10.51
N ILE A 280 -10.57 -5.64 -10.42
CA ILE A 280 -11.79 -6.40 -10.74
C ILE A 280 -12.25 -7.11 -9.49
N ARG A 281 -13.53 -6.95 -9.14
CA ARG A 281 -14.13 -7.64 -8.02
C ARG A 281 -14.74 -8.96 -8.47
N LEU A 282 -14.31 -10.07 -7.85
CA LEU A 282 -14.76 -11.42 -8.16
C LEU A 282 -15.38 -12.05 -6.93
N GLY A 283 -16.67 -12.35 -7.02
CA GLY A 283 -17.42 -13.10 -6.03
C GLY A 283 -17.48 -14.60 -6.34
N LYS A 284 -18.26 -15.31 -5.55
CA LYS A 284 -18.50 -16.76 -5.73
C LYS A 284 -19.17 -17.03 -7.08
N GLY A 285 -18.52 -17.85 -7.91
CA GLY A 285 -19.02 -18.24 -9.23
C GLY A 285 -18.52 -17.37 -10.39
N ASP A 286 -17.99 -16.17 -10.14
CA ASP A 286 -17.54 -15.27 -11.19
C ASP A 286 -16.35 -15.82 -11.98
N VAL A 287 -15.45 -16.55 -11.34
CA VAL A 287 -14.31 -17.17 -12.04
C VAL A 287 -14.81 -18.12 -13.12
N LYS A 288 -15.80 -18.96 -12.81
CA LYS A 288 -16.38 -19.89 -13.79
C LYS A 288 -17.19 -19.17 -14.85
N LYS A 289 -17.94 -18.13 -14.47
CA LYS A 289 -18.77 -17.34 -15.40
C LYS A 289 -17.94 -16.56 -16.41
N HIS A 290 -16.79 -16.04 -15.99
CA HIS A 290 -15.93 -15.17 -16.79
C HIS A 290 -14.56 -15.81 -17.12
N GLU A 291 -14.47 -17.14 -17.07
CA GLU A 291 -13.22 -17.90 -17.19
C GLU A 291 -12.37 -17.49 -18.41
N LEU A 292 -12.99 -17.42 -19.59
CA LEU A 292 -12.29 -17.05 -20.83
C LEU A 292 -11.67 -15.67 -20.76
N LEU A 293 -12.45 -14.68 -20.29
CA LEU A 293 -11.99 -13.31 -20.14
C LEU A 293 -10.85 -13.20 -19.12
N LEU A 294 -11.01 -13.82 -17.94
CA LEU A 294 -9.99 -13.78 -16.87
C LEU A 294 -8.68 -14.42 -17.34
N ARG A 295 -8.76 -15.53 -18.06
CA ARG A 295 -7.60 -16.18 -18.67
C ARG A 295 -6.91 -15.28 -19.71
N GLU A 296 -7.70 -14.62 -20.56
CA GLU A 296 -7.19 -13.69 -21.55
C GLU A 296 -6.45 -12.51 -20.91
N LEU A 297 -7.06 -11.84 -19.93
CA LEU A 297 -6.45 -10.74 -19.20
C LEU A 297 -5.13 -11.15 -18.50
N MET A 298 -5.11 -12.35 -17.91
CA MET A 298 -3.89 -12.86 -17.27
C MET A 298 -2.79 -13.20 -18.29
N LYS A 299 -3.14 -13.72 -19.48
CA LYS A 299 -2.17 -13.96 -20.55
C LYS A 299 -1.60 -12.66 -21.11
N MET A 300 -2.45 -11.65 -21.32
CA MET A 300 -2.00 -10.32 -21.73
C MET A 300 -1.02 -9.73 -20.71
N ALA A 301 -1.40 -9.74 -19.43
CA ALA A 301 -0.56 -9.23 -18.35
C ALA A 301 0.77 -10.02 -18.21
N TYR A 302 0.76 -11.31 -18.49
CA TYR A 302 1.97 -12.15 -18.49
C TYR A 302 2.90 -11.82 -19.64
N GLY A 303 2.37 -11.54 -20.85
CA GLY A 303 3.13 -11.10 -22.02
C GLY A 303 3.79 -9.75 -21.84
N GLU A 304 3.07 -8.74 -21.32
CA GLU A 304 3.60 -7.40 -21.05
C GLU A 304 4.76 -7.36 -20.04
N VAL A 305 4.84 -8.33 -19.13
CA VAL A 305 5.94 -8.41 -18.13
C VAL A 305 7.11 -9.24 -18.63
N SER A 306 6.92 -10.04 -19.72
CA SER A 306 7.93 -10.94 -20.26
C SER A 306 8.74 -10.32 -21.42
N GLU A 307 8.31 -9.14 -21.91
CA GLU A 307 9.05 -8.26 -22.83
C GLU A 307 9.82 -7.18 -22.06
#